data_fd048305428f1838bf54fec57e02cf6e
#
_entry.id   fd048305428f1838bf54fec57e02cf6e
#
_cell.length_a   1.000
_cell.length_b   1.000
_cell.length_c   1.000
_cell.angle_alpha   90.00
_cell.angle_beta   90.00
_cell.angle_gamma   90.00
#
_symmetry.space_group_name_H-M   'P 1'
#
loop_
_entity.id
_entity.type
_entity.pdbx_description
1 polymer ?
#
loop_
_entity_poly.entity_id
_entity_poly.type
_entity_poly.pdbx_seq_one_letter_code
_entity_poly.pdbx_strand_id
1 'polypeptide(L)'
;MHPAYKSDKPGKAPDCGMDLVPIYETGVEAKANLPEGAFQISPEKQQLIGVQYGEAAYRPVSKTVRAVGRLAYDETKIVRIHTRFEGWIEKVWVDFTGKLVEKGQPLISIYSPELLQTQQEFLLARRGREELAESTFRGAINASESLYQAARKRLELWDINEAQIAELEKSGKPTKTLTLYAPTDGFVLTRNAFPKQRVTPETELYAIADLSTIWVIADVYEYEAPEIKNGQTVNVTLSYYPGRTFRGKVSNILPQLDSATRTLKVRIELANPKFELKPDMYANAELKIDYGKRLVVPQEAVLDSGSEQTIFIAHEGGYFEPRKVQLGAKVDNTFIVLGGLKAGERVVTSANFLVDSESKLKSAAGGMGMPGMSHGGGAAGEKKAMPKEGQPTPQADHSQHQPSTTPVPQTKVEDHSQHQQKSTPTPTPKAQAPDHSQHQAKPERKILYWYDSMHPNYKSDKPGKAPDCGMDLTPKYADEKKQ
;
A
#
# COMPACT_ATOMS: atom_id res chain seq x y z
N MET A 1 -24.45 -6.88 -66.60
CA MET A 1 -24.87 -8.25 -66.90
C MET A 1 -23.86 -9.04 -67.70
N HIS A 2 -23.01 -8.43 -68.57
CA HIS A 2 -21.91 -9.10 -69.28
C HIS A 2 -20.61 -8.40 -68.97
N PRO A 3 -19.89 -8.70 -67.90
CA PRO A 3 -18.71 -7.99 -67.42
C PRO A 3 -17.46 -8.16 -68.34
N ALA A 4 -17.57 -9.07 -69.29
CA ALA A 4 -16.45 -9.35 -70.20
C ALA A 4 -16.29 -8.38 -71.37
N TYR A 5 -17.32 -7.61 -71.71
CA TYR A 5 -17.26 -6.64 -72.78
C TYR A 5 -16.71 -5.29 -72.30
N LYS A 6 -15.57 -4.84 -72.83
CA LYS A 6 -14.93 -3.56 -72.58
C LYS A 6 -14.78 -2.78 -73.90
N SER A 7 -15.08 -1.50 -73.87
CA SER A 7 -14.93 -0.58 -74.99
C SER A 7 -14.24 0.72 -74.56
N ASP A 8 -13.40 1.27 -75.34
CA ASP A 8 -12.69 2.55 -75.10
C ASP A 8 -13.55 3.77 -75.42
N LYS A 9 -14.79 3.56 -75.93
CA LYS A 9 -15.72 4.61 -76.31
C LYS A 9 -17.08 4.39 -75.65
N PRO A 10 -17.75 5.50 -75.24
CA PRO A 10 -19.13 5.40 -74.79
C PRO A 10 -20.04 4.84 -75.90
N GLY A 11 -20.95 3.95 -75.51
CA GLY A 11 -21.82 3.28 -76.48
C GLY A 11 -22.69 2.25 -75.80
N LYS A 12 -23.36 1.43 -76.59
CA LYS A 12 -24.22 0.32 -76.13
C LYS A 12 -23.53 -1.01 -76.29
N ALA A 13 -23.78 -1.90 -75.33
CA ALA A 13 -23.27 -3.26 -75.41
C ALA A 13 -23.93 -3.99 -76.58
N PRO A 14 -23.18 -4.65 -77.50
CA PRO A 14 -23.69 -5.23 -78.73
C PRO A 14 -24.65 -6.40 -78.47
N ASP A 15 -24.52 -7.07 -77.33
CA ASP A 15 -25.28 -8.25 -76.99
C ASP A 15 -26.64 -7.97 -76.33
N CYS A 16 -26.76 -6.86 -75.59
CA CYS A 16 -27.98 -6.56 -74.81
C CYS A 16 -28.53 -5.13 -75.01
N GLY A 17 -27.85 -4.30 -75.77
CA GLY A 17 -28.28 -2.93 -76.07
C GLY A 17 -28.25 -1.92 -74.92
N MET A 18 -27.77 -2.33 -73.76
CA MET A 18 -27.64 -1.40 -72.60
C MET A 18 -26.44 -0.49 -72.74
N ASP A 19 -26.59 0.74 -72.17
CA ASP A 19 -25.50 1.70 -72.16
C ASP A 19 -24.29 1.19 -71.35
N LEU A 20 -23.10 1.41 -71.88
CA LEU A 20 -21.85 1.08 -71.18
C LEU A 20 -21.62 2.13 -70.09
N VAL A 21 -21.35 1.63 -68.89
CA VAL A 21 -21.01 2.48 -67.75
C VAL A 21 -19.50 2.72 -67.77
N PRO A 22 -19.03 3.98 -67.74
CA PRO A 22 -17.59 4.29 -67.73
C PRO A 22 -16.98 3.74 -66.44
N ILE A 23 -15.89 2.95 -66.61
CA ILE A 23 -15.02 2.56 -65.51
C ILE A 23 -13.82 3.54 -65.59
N TYR A 24 -13.81 4.48 -64.68
CA TYR A 24 -12.65 5.34 -64.51
C TYR A 24 -11.51 4.54 -63.89
N GLU A 25 -10.35 4.51 -64.52
CA GLU A 25 -9.09 4.13 -63.85
C GLU A 25 -8.89 5.13 -62.71
N THR A 26 -9.21 4.74 -61.52
CA THR A 26 -8.77 5.47 -60.32
C THR A 26 -7.27 5.46 -60.32
N GLY A 27 -6.69 6.67 -60.53
CA GLY A 27 -5.26 6.92 -60.80
C GLY A 27 -4.29 6.05 -60.05
N VAL A 28 -3.53 5.31 -60.83
CA VAL A 28 -2.39 4.51 -60.39
C VAL A 28 -1.16 5.44 -60.36
N GLU A 29 -1.11 6.43 -59.48
CA GLU A 29 0.08 7.27 -59.32
C GLU A 29 0.57 7.44 -57.87
N ALA A 30 0.10 6.63 -56.90
CA ALA A 30 0.61 6.71 -55.53
C ALA A 30 1.04 5.37 -54.92
N LYS A 31 1.27 4.32 -55.74
CA LYS A 31 1.65 3.00 -55.21
C LYS A 31 3.12 2.81 -54.86
N ALA A 32 4.00 3.78 -55.17
CA ALA A 32 5.45 3.55 -55.10
C ALA A 32 6.05 3.58 -53.69
N ASN A 33 5.35 4.02 -52.62
CA ASN A 33 5.92 4.12 -51.26
C ASN A 33 4.92 3.82 -50.10
N LEU A 34 3.85 3.06 -50.36
CA LEU A 34 2.93 2.70 -49.27
C LEU A 34 3.45 1.48 -48.50
N PRO A 35 3.39 1.50 -47.17
CA PRO A 35 3.77 0.36 -46.35
C PRO A 35 2.90 -0.89 -46.63
N GLU A 36 3.46 -2.08 -46.39
CA GLU A 36 2.77 -3.35 -46.54
C GLU A 36 1.53 -3.39 -45.63
N GLY A 37 0.36 -3.76 -46.19
CA GLY A 37 -0.91 -3.78 -45.47
C GLY A 37 -1.70 -2.47 -45.49
N ALA A 38 -1.21 -1.39 -46.13
CA ALA A 38 -1.97 -0.16 -46.29
C ALA A 38 -3.19 -0.38 -47.22
N PHE A 39 -4.34 0.20 -46.85
CA PHE A 39 -5.59 0.12 -47.60
C PHE A 39 -6.22 1.49 -47.73
N GLN A 40 -7.02 1.66 -48.78
CA GLN A 40 -7.65 2.97 -49.10
C GLN A 40 -9.13 2.97 -48.68
N ILE A 41 -9.60 4.01 -48.02
CA ILE A 41 -11.00 4.32 -47.82
C ILE A 41 -11.33 5.63 -48.55
N SER A 42 -12.37 5.60 -49.40
CA SER A 42 -12.76 6.82 -50.12
C SER A 42 -13.17 7.95 -49.21
N PRO A 43 -12.96 9.23 -49.60
CA PRO A 43 -13.32 10.37 -48.75
C PRO A 43 -14.80 10.38 -48.32
N GLU A 44 -15.72 9.97 -49.23
CA GLU A 44 -17.11 9.90 -48.94
C GLU A 44 -17.40 8.87 -47.83
N LYS A 45 -16.72 7.72 -47.86
CA LYS A 45 -16.84 6.68 -46.84
C LYS A 45 -16.20 7.11 -45.53
N GLN A 46 -15.08 7.82 -45.56
CA GLN A 46 -14.45 8.39 -44.35
C GLN A 46 -15.39 9.39 -43.65
N GLN A 47 -16.06 10.24 -44.44
CA GLN A 47 -17.02 11.21 -43.93
C GLN A 47 -18.26 10.51 -43.37
N LEU A 48 -18.77 9.50 -44.06
CA LEU A 48 -19.94 8.71 -43.64
C LEU A 48 -19.70 8.01 -42.29
N ILE A 49 -18.52 7.43 -42.07
CA ILE A 49 -18.18 6.72 -40.83
C ILE A 49 -17.60 7.65 -39.73
N GLY A 50 -17.43 8.96 -40.04
CA GLY A 50 -16.99 9.96 -39.08
C GLY A 50 -15.54 9.82 -38.64
N VAL A 51 -14.60 9.55 -39.56
CA VAL A 51 -13.18 9.44 -39.25
C VAL A 51 -12.65 10.77 -38.72
N GLN A 52 -12.04 10.76 -37.55
CA GLN A 52 -11.32 11.88 -36.97
C GLN A 52 -9.83 11.53 -36.83
N TYR A 53 -9.01 12.56 -36.82
CA TYR A 53 -7.57 12.42 -36.77
C TYR A 53 -6.99 13.09 -35.55
N GLY A 54 -5.99 12.47 -34.99
CA GLY A 54 -5.06 13.05 -34.01
C GLY A 54 -3.64 13.02 -34.53
N GLU A 55 -2.70 13.49 -33.74
CA GLU A 55 -1.29 13.53 -34.07
C GLU A 55 -0.46 12.93 -32.94
N ALA A 56 0.50 12.09 -33.29
CA ALA A 56 1.52 11.61 -32.37
C ALA A 56 2.55 12.74 -32.17
N ALA A 57 2.59 13.32 -30.97
CA ALA A 57 3.43 14.47 -30.67
C ALA A 57 4.21 14.33 -29.37
N TYR A 58 5.40 14.94 -29.29
CA TYR A 58 6.13 15.06 -28.04
C TYR A 58 5.48 16.10 -27.13
N ARG A 59 5.04 15.65 -25.94
CA ARG A 59 4.46 16.52 -24.90
C ARG A 59 5.12 16.26 -23.55
N PRO A 60 5.19 17.27 -22.66
CA PRO A 60 5.52 17.03 -21.26
C PRO A 60 4.40 16.19 -20.63
N VAL A 61 4.76 15.07 -20.03
CA VAL A 61 3.81 14.12 -19.43
C VAL A 61 4.07 14.04 -17.95
N SER A 62 3.05 14.29 -17.15
CA SER A 62 3.12 14.07 -15.70
C SER A 62 1.84 13.45 -15.20
N LYS A 63 1.96 12.50 -14.26
CA LYS A 63 0.85 11.84 -13.58
C LYS A 63 0.84 12.28 -12.12
N THR A 64 -0.33 12.52 -11.56
CA THR A 64 -0.49 12.76 -10.13
C THR A 64 -1.12 11.54 -9.47
N VAL A 65 -0.34 10.89 -8.61
CA VAL A 65 -0.83 9.82 -7.73
C VAL A 65 -1.42 10.47 -6.49
N ARG A 66 -2.64 10.12 -6.14
CA ARG A 66 -3.34 10.58 -4.94
C ARG A 66 -3.50 9.45 -3.97
N ALA A 67 -2.94 9.61 -2.78
CA ALA A 67 -3.00 8.63 -1.72
C ALA A 67 -3.60 9.25 -0.46
N VAL A 68 -4.42 8.48 0.23
CA VAL A 68 -4.90 8.86 1.56
C VAL A 68 -3.92 8.33 2.58
N GLY A 69 -3.65 9.12 3.61
CA GLY A 69 -2.75 8.74 4.67
C GLY A 69 -3.19 9.26 6.03
N ARG A 70 -2.47 8.82 7.05
CA ARG A 70 -2.64 9.26 8.44
C ARG A 70 -1.32 9.82 8.95
N LEU A 71 -1.39 10.89 9.72
CA LEU A 71 -0.23 11.43 10.42
C LEU A 71 0.16 10.48 11.55
N ALA A 72 1.47 10.25 11.69
CA ALA A 72 2.05 9.40 12.72
C ALA A 72 3.25 10.10 13.36
N TYR A 73 3.57 9.71 14.57
CA TYR A 73 4.80 10.16 15.22
C TYR A 73 6.02 9.75 14.40
N ASP A 74 7.07 10.56 14.47
CA ASP A 74 8.41 10.11 14.10
C ASP A 74 8.92 9.16 15.19
N GLU A 75 8.86 7.86 14.92
CA GLU A 75 9.25 6.83 15.89
C GLU A 75 10.71 6.94 16.34
N THR A 76 11.56 7.53 15.51
CA THR A 76 12.97 7.76 15.83
C THR A 76 13.19 8.86 16.86
N LYS A 77 12.16 9.68 17.09
CA LYS A 77 12.15 10.80 18.03
C LYS A 77 11.31 10.54 19.28
N ILE A 78 10.93 9.28 19.52
CA ILE A 78 10.25 8.87 20.75
C ILE A 78 11.33 8.41 21.75
N VAL A 79 11.36 9.06 22.89
CA VAL A 79 12.26 8.70 24.01
C VAL A 79 11.43 8.13 25.14
N ARG A 80 11.77 6.92 25.56
CA ARG A 80 11.16 6.23 26.70
C ARG A 80 12.03 6.38 27.92
N ILE A 81 11.43 6.76 29.04
CA ILE A 81 12.13 7.07 30.30
C ILE A 81 11.82 5.97 31.30
N HIS A 82 12.88 5.32 31.75
CA HIS A 82 12.90 4.29 32.79
C HIS A 82 13.82 4.73 33.92
N THR A 83 13.74 4.08 35.07
CA THR A 83 14.76 4.16 36.12
C THR A 83 15.83 3.09 35.90
N ARG A 84 17.01 3.26 36.47
CA ARG A 84 18.05 2.21 36.56
C ARG A 84 18.11 1.50 37.90
N PHE A 85 17.27 1.95 38.84
CA PHE A 85 17.20 1.46 40.20
C PHE A 85 15.77 1.41 40.70
N GLU A 86 15.53 0.64 41.72
CA GLU A 86 14.23 0.61 42.39
C GLU A 86 14.03 1.79 43.31
N GLY A 87 12.75 2.22 43.46
CA GLY A 87 12.43 3.31 44.38
C GLY A 87 10.95 3.62 44.46
N TRP A 88 10.64 4.68 45.16
CA TRP A 88 9.29 5.21 45.31
C TRP A 88 9.24 6.64 44.79
N ILE A 89 8.24 6.96 43.98
CA ILE A 89 8.02 8.31 43.50
C ILE A 89 7.52 9.18 44.66
N GLU A 90 8.28 10.20 45.02
CA GLU A 90 7.86 11.16 46.05
C GLU A 90 7.09 12.35 45.46
N LYS A 91 7.58 12.91 44.34
CA LYS A 91 6.97 14.08 43.69
C LYS A 91 6.88 13.88 42.19
N VAL A 92 5.81 14.39 41.60
CA VAL A 92 5.57 14.41 40.16
C VAL A 92 5.35 15.87 39.76
N TRP A 93 6.11 16.39 38.80
CA TRP A 93 5.96 17.72 38.22
C TRP A 93 5.23 17.72 36.90
N VAL A 94 5.31 16.59 36.18
CA VAL A 94 4.62 16.37 34.92
C VAL A 94 3.58 15.28 35.12
N ASP A 95 2.36 15.71 35.34
CA ASP A 95 1.26 14.92 35.91
C ASP A 95 0.15 14.56 34.91
N PHE A 96 0.28 14.97 33.62
CA PHE A 96 -0.68 14.61 32.57
C PHE A 96 0.00 14.40 31.21
N THR A 97 -0.67 13.62 30.36
CA THR A 97 -0.28 13.37 28.96
C THR A 97 -0.63 14.57 28.07
N GLY A 98 0.10 14.76 26.98
CA GLY A 98 -0.07 15.91 26.09
C GLY A 98 0.61 17.18 26.55
N LYS A 99 1.28 17.18 27.73
CA LYS A 99 2.07 18.31 28.20
C LYS A 99 3.35 18.45 27.40
N LEU A 100 3.65 19.65 26.93
CA LEU A 100 4.95 19.98 26.36
C LEU A 100 5.97 20.08 27.49
N VAL A 101 7.10 19.44 27.34
CA VAL A 101 8.25 19.48 28.26
C VAL A 101 9.49 19.91 27.51
N GLU A 102 10.37 20.62 28.20
CA GLU A 102 11.66 21.06 27.68
C GLU A 102 12.77 20.15 28.19
N LYS A 103 13.84 20.01 27.42
CA LYS A 103 15.04 19.30 27.83
C LYS A 103 15.58 19.86 29.14
N GLY A 104 15.84 18.99 30.11
CA GLY A 104 16.31 19.40 31.45
C GLY A 104 15.18 19.82 32.40
N GLN A 105 13.90 19.79 31.99
CA GLN A 105 12.78 20.02 32.87
C GLN A 105 12.61 18.87 33.87
N PRO A 106 12.37 19.12 35.17
CA PRO A 106 12.14 18.06 36.14
C PRO A 106 10.82 17.33 35.86
N LEU A 107 10.86 15.99 35.85
CA LEU A 107 9.71 15.14 35.64
C LEU A 107 9.16 14.58 36.95
N ILE A 108 10.02 13.87 37.68
CA ILE A 108 9.69 13.23 38.96
C ILE A 108 10.87 13.25 39.91
N SER A 109 10.61 13.09 41.22
CA SER A 109 11.63 12.73 42.19
C SER A 109 11.38 11.33 42.74
N ILE A 110 12.45 10.55 42.87
CA ILE A 110 12.42 9.17 43.35
C ILE A 110 13.26 9.05 44.61
N TYR A 111 12.69 8.43 45.63
CA TYR A 111 13.39 7.95 46.78
C TYR A 111 13.84 6.49 46.54
N SER A 112 15.12 6.21 46.75
CA SER A 112 15.66 4.85 46.69
C SER A 112 16.63 4.64 47.85
N PRO A 113 16.43 3.62 48.72
CA PRO A 113 17.38 3.24 49.74
C PRO A 113 18.75 2.82 49.17
N GLU A 114 18.74 2.11 48.03
CA GLU A 114 19.94 1.66 47.34
C GLU A 114 20.77 2.85 46.80
N LEU A 115 20.09 3.83 46.23
CA LEU A 115 20.72 5.06 45.77
C LEU A 115 21.36 5.84 46.93
N LEU A 116 20.64 5.91 48.07
CA LEU A 116 21.15 6.59 49.27
C LEU A 116 22.42 5.92 49.77
N GLN A 117 22.43 4.59 49.81
CA GLN A 117 23.61 3.83 50.21
C GLN A 117 24.80 4.04 49.24
N THR A 118 24.54 4.00 47.92
CA THR A 118 25.59 4.22 46.91
C THR A 118 26.18 5.64 46.98
N GLN A 119 25.37 6.66 47.27
CA GLN A 119 25.85 8.01 47.52
C GLN A 119 26.74 8.09 48.77
N GLN A 120 26.38 7.37 49.83
CA GLN A 120 27.21 7.29 51.05
C GLN A 120 28.55 6.61 50.76
N GLU A 121 28.55 5.50 50.02
CA GLU A 121 29.78 4.82 49.59
C GLU A 121 30.68 5.72 48.74
N PHE A 122 30.12 6.47 47.82
CA PHE A 122 30.82 7.43 46.98
C PHE A 122 31.48 8.57 47.83
N LEU A 123 30.70 9.16 48.75
CA LEU A 123 31.24 10.20 49.64
C LEU A 123 32.31 9.69 50.56
N LEU A 124 32.22 8.44 51.03
CA LEU A 124 33.27 7.80 51.84
C LEU A 124 34.53 7.56 51.00
N ALA A 125 34.39 7.03 49.77
CA ALA A 125 35.49 6.84 48.85
C ALA A 125 36.21 8.17 48.51
N ARG A 126 35.43 9.24 48.32
CA ARG A 126 35.97 10.58 48.11
C ARG A 126 36.81 11.07 49.31
N ARG A 127 36.27 10.96 50.55
CA ARG A 127 37.01 11.35 51.76
C ARG A 127 38.31 10.54 51.89
N GLY A 128 38.26 9.21 51.69
CA GLY A 128 39.45 8.36 51.73
C GLY A 128 40.50 8.76 50.70
N ARG A 129 40.06 9.18 49.49
CA ARG A 129 40.96 9.72 48.47
C ARG A 129 41.63 11.03 48.92
N GLU A 130 40.86 11.97 49.50
CA GLU A 130 41.36 13.25 50.01
C GLU A 130 42.35 13.05 51.15
N GLU A 131 42.02 12.18 52.11
CA GLU A 131 42.90 11.87 53.26
C GLU A 131 44.21 11.15 52.90
N LEU A 132 44.16 10.28 51.87
CA LEU A 132 45.31 9.52 51.41
C LEU A 132 46.10 10.23 50.30
N ALA A 133 45.68 11.38 49.82
CA ALA A 133 46.35 12.12 48.75
C ALA A 133 47.80 12.52 49.08
N GLU A 134 48.12 12.80 50.36
CA GLU A 134 49.46 13.16 50.86
C GLU A 134 50.21 11.98 51.45
N SER A 135 49.72 10.76 51.33
CA SER A 135 50.37 9.54 51.87
C SER A 135 51.66 9.24 51.14
N THR A 136 52.65 8.80 51.89
CA THR A 136 53.93 8.31 51.35
C THR A 136 53.80 6.95 50.66
N PHE A 137 52.69 6.25 50.88
CA PHE A 137 52.41 4.91 50.33
C PHE A 137 51.68 5.02 49.00
N ARG A 138 52.40 4.91 47.86
CA ARG A 138 51.81 4.94 46.53
C ARG A 138 50.67 3.91 46.28
N GLY A 139 50.78 2.72 46.90
CA GLY A 139 49.77 1.69 46.81
C GLY A 139 48.44 2.11 47.45
N ALA A 140 48.47 2.84 48.56
CA ALA A 140 47.27 3.36 49.21
C ALA A 140 46.60 4.48 48.37
N ILE A 141 47.40 5.36 47.77
CA ILE A 141 46.92 6.40 46.87
C ILE A 141 46.19 5.77 45.68
N ASN A 142 46.84 4.82 45.00
CA ASN A 142 46.24 4.17 43.83
C ASN A 142 44.95 3.38 44.18
N ALA A 143 44.94 2.71 45.34
CA ALA A 143 43.75 1.98 45.79
C ALA A 143 42.58 2.94 46.11
N SER A 144 42.84 4.08 46.78
CA SER A 144 41.79 5.07 47.07
C SER A 144 41.25 5.74 45.83
N GLU A 145 42.12 6.09 44.88
CA GLU A 145 41.69 6.63 43.57
C GLU A 145 40.84 5.62 42.81
N SER A 146 41.26 4.34 42.77
CA SER A 146 40.50 3.27 42.12
C SER A 146 39.12 3.08 42.73
N LEU A 147 39.04 3.14 44.07
CA LEU A 147 37.75 3.03 44.77
C LEU A 147 36.80 4.21 44.48
N TYR A 148 37.36 5.43 44.47
CA TYR A 148 36.61 6.64 44.13
C TYR A 148 36.08 6.56 42.69
N GLN A 149 36.91 6.19 41.72
CA GLN A 149 36.49 6.06 40.33
C GLN A 149 35.46 4.97 40.16
N ALA A 150 35.54 3.83 40.82
CA ALA A 150 34.54 2.77 40.79
C ALA A 150 33.21 3.23 41.38
N ALA A 151 33.19 3.93 42.50
CA ALA A 151 31.97 4.46 43.11
C ALA A 151 31.33 5.54 42.24
N ARG A 152 32.13 6.45 41.65
CA ARG A 152 31.67 7.44 40.69
C ARG A 152 31.03 6.78 39.47
N LYS A 153 31.70 5.78 38.87
CA LYS A 153 31.21 5.04 37.71
C LYS A 153 29.90 4.35 37.99
N ARG A 154 29.66 3.85 39.21
CA ARG A 154 28.38 3.25 39.61
C ARG A 154 27.24 4.27 39.58
N LEU A 155 27.48 5.52 40.05
CA LEU A 155 26.49 6.60 39.95
C LEU A 155 26.18 6.97 38.49
N GLU A 156 27.20 7.06 37.63
CA GLU A 156 27.03 7.32 36.20
C GLU A 156 26.22 6.23 35.52
N LEU A 157 26.45 4.95 35.84
CA LEU A 157 25.67 3.81 35.31
C LEU A 157 24.17 3.85 35.71
N TRP A 158 23.84 4.58 36.76
CA TRP A 158 22.46 4.81 37.18
C TRP A 158 21.87 6.07 36.58
N ASP A 159 22.46 6.59 35.49
CA ASP A 159 22.01 7.79 34.77
C ASP A 159 21.97 9.06 35.65
N ILE A 160 22.76 9.10 36.73
CA ILE A 160 22.96 10.31 37.52
C ILE A 160 23.89 11.25 36.73
N ASN A 161 23.39 12.43 36.39
CA ASN A 161 24.13 13.35 35.56
C ASN A 161 25.29 14.01 36.31
N GLU A 162 26.27 14.50 35.55
CA GLU A 162 27.47 15.11 36.07
C GLU A 162 27.21 16.27 37.06
N ALA A 163 26.19 17.08 36.77
CA ALA A 163 25.79 18.18 37.64
C ALA A 163 25.27 17.70 39.01
N GLN A 164 24.56 16.58 39.05
CA GLN A 164 24.08 15.98 40.29
C GLN A 164 25.23 15.33 41.07
N ILE A 165 26.20 14.71 40.40
CA ILE A 165 27.42 14.17 41.05
C ILE A 165 28.24 15.30 41.63
N ALA A 166 28.45 16.38 40.89
CA ALA A 166 29.18 17.54 41.35
C ALA A 166 28.50 18.23 42.55
N GLU A 167 27.19 18.32 42.58
CA GLU A 167 26.42 18.84 43.71
C GLU A 167 26.55 17.94 44.95
N LEU A 168 26.53 16.60 44.74
CA LEU A 168 26.76 15.62 45.79
C LEU A 168 28.17 15.77 46.38
N GLU A 169 29.19 15.97 45.54
CA GLU A 169 30.56 16.25 45.96
C GLU A 169 30.67 17.54 46.76
N LYS A 170 30.04 18.61 46.27
CA LYS A 170 30.10 19.92 46.90
C LYS A 170 29.36 19.94 48.25
N SER A 171 28.17 19.34 48.31
CA SER A 171 27.38 19.28 49.54
C SER A 171 27.99 18.37 50.60
N GLY A 172 28.68 17.32 50.19
CA GLY A 172 29.23 16.28 51.06
C GLY A 172 28.18 15.50 51.85
N LYS A 173 26.90 15.64 51.46
CA LYS A 173 25.75 15.00 52.09
C LYS A 173 24.92 14.24 51.05
N PRO A 174 24.54 13.01 51.34
CA PRO A 174 23.67 12.27 50.43
C PRO A 174 22.28 12.92 50.33
N THR A 175 21.73 12.98 49.13
CA THR A 175 20.38 13.49 48.88
C THR A 175 19.37 12.34 49.01
N LYS A 176 18.25 12.58 49.74
CA LYS A 176 17.23 11.55 49.95
C LYS A 176 16.55 11.14 48.64
N THR A 177 16.35 12.07 47.75
CA THR A 177 15.62 11.86 46.49
C THR A 177 16.47 12.29 45.31
N LEU A 178 16.36 11.55 44.22
CA LEU A 178 16.93 11.90 42.91
C LEU A 178 15.84 12.44 42.01
N THR A 179 16.12 13.54 41.32
CA THR A 179 15.22 14.11 40.31
C THR A 179 15.60 13.57 38.95
N LEU A 180 14.63 12.99 38.24
CA LEU A 180 14.73 12.64 36.82
C LEU A 180 14.27 13.82 35.98
N TYR A 181 15.05 14.12 34.95
CA TYR A 181 14.83 15.24 34.04
C TYR A 181 14.46 14.72 32.64
N ALA A 182 13.74 15.55 31.86
CA ALA A 182 13.46 15.26 30.47
C ALA A 182 14.77 15.26 29.66
N PRO A 183 15.07 14.20 28.90
CA PRO A 183 16.28 14.12 28.08
C PRO A 183 16.15 14.92 26.77
N THR A 184 14.94 15.25 26.34
CA THR A 184 14.61 15.96 25.10
C THR A 184 13.40 16.85 25.27
N ASP A 185 13.25 17.81 24.36
CA ASP A 185 12.01 18.56 24.20
C ASP A 185 10.95 17.66 23.56
N GLY A 186 9.67 17.84 23.93
CA GLY A 186 8.60 17.06 23.29
C GLY A 186 7.33 16.99 24.11
N PHE A 187 6.37 16.26 23.57
CA PHE A 187 5.08 16.03 24.23
C PHE A 187 5.06 14.70 24.94
N VAL A 188 4.51 14.68 26.13
CA VAL A 188 4.31 13.46 26.91
C VAL A 188 3.22 12.61 26.27
N LEU A 189 3.59 11.45 25.73
CA LEU A 189 2.66 10.48 25.12
C LEU A 189 2.01 9.59 26.18
N THR A 190 2.85 8.99 27.02
CA THR A 190 2.43 8.11 28.11
C THR A 190 3.00 8.61 29.43
N ARG A 191 2.23 8.45 30.48
CA ARG A 191 2.65 8.72 31.85
C ARG A 191 2.19 7.61 32.76
N ASN A 192 3.15 6.84 33.29
CA ASN A 192 2.92 5.78 34.26
C ASN A 192 3.58 6.10 35.62
N ALA A 193 3.84 7.38 35.88
CA ALA A 193 4.47 7.86 37.10
C ALA A 193 3.40 8.49 38.02
N PHE A 194 3.13 7.85 39.17
CA PHE A 194 2.15 8.31 40.16
C PHE A 194 2.83 8.54 41.52
N PRO A 195 2.42 9.54 42.28
CA PRO A 195 2.96 9.75 43.63
C PRO A 195 2.82 8.51 44.52
N LYS A 196 3.86 8.18 45.27
CA LYS A 196 3.98 7.02 46.17
C LYS A 196 4.01 5.65 45.47
N GLN A 197 4.03 5.60 44.15
CA GLN A 197 4.19 4.37 43.39
C GLN A 197 5.61 3.82 43.58
N ARG A 198 5.74 2.52 43.79
CA ARG A 198 7.01 1.79 43.65
C ARG A 198 7.31 1.61 42.17
N VAL A 199 8.54 1.87 41.78
CA VAL A 199 9.03 1.74 40.39
C VAL A 199 10.28 0.85 40.37
N THR A 200 10.41 0.11 39.27
CA THR A 200 11.53 -0.79 38.98
C THR A 200 12.13 -0.42 37.63
N PRO A 201 13.32 -0.93 37.27
CA PRO A 201 13.95 -0.66 35.97
C PRO A 201 13.09 -1.04 34.76
N GLU A 202 12.16 -2.00 34.87
CA GLU A 202 11.25 -2.41 33.83
C GLU A 202 10.07 -1.45 33.64
N THR A 203 9.83 -0.56 34.63
CA THR A 203 8.69 0.37 34.59
C THR A 203 8.98 1.53 33.64
N GLU A 204 8.27 1.59 32.49
CA GLU A 204 8.24 2.78 31.65
C GLU A 204 7.49 3.89 32.38
N LEU A 205 8.19 4.95 32.73
CA LEU A 205 7.62 6.09 33.48
C LEU A 205 6.97 7.11 32.55
N TYR A 206 7.66 7.44 31.48
CA TYR A 206 7.20 8.39 30.46
C TYR A 206 7.66 7.92 29.08
N ALA A 207 6.83 8.22 28.08
CA ALA A 207 7.27 8.32 26.70
C ALA A 207 7.09 9.77 26.24
N ILE A 208 8.13 10.38 25.70
CA ILE A 208 8.16 11.75 25.20
C ILE A 208 8.45 11.70 23.71
N ALA A 209 7.65 12.40 22.88
CA ALA A 209 7.88 12.50 21.44
C ALA A 209 8.15 13.95 21.04
N ASP A 210 9.19 14.17 20.28
CA ASP A 210 9.42 15.41 19.57
C ASP A 210 8.53 15.45 18.31
N LEU A 211 7.60 16.40 18.28
CA LEU A 211 6.69 16.60 17.15
C LEU A 211 7.19 17.66 16.17
N SER A 212 8.42 18.11 16.24
CA SER A 212 9.01 19.07 15.28
C SER A 212 9.02 18.56 13.85
N THR A 213 9.06 17.23 13.69
CA THR A 213 8.79 16.50 12.45
C THR A 213 7.67 15.48 12.70
N ILE A 214 6.88 15.24 11.68
CA ILE A 214 5.80 14.27 11.73
C ILE A 214 5.77 13.48 10.44
N TRP A 215 5.36 12.23 10.50
CA TRP A 215 5.22 11.39 9.33
C TRP A 215 3.80 11.35 8.85
N VAL A 216 3.62 11.23 7.54
CA VAL A 216 2.37 10.77 6.92
C VAL A 216 2.62 9.37 6.39
N ILE A 217 1.84 8.44 6.87
CA ILE A 217 1.82 7.07 6.33
C ILE A 217 0.69 7.04 5.32
N ALA A 218 1.06 7.10 4.04
CA ALA A 218 0.12 7.12 2.92
C ALA A 218 -0.02 5.73 2.29
N ASP A 219 -1.26 5.34 1.98
CA ASP A 219 -1.58 4.07 1.35
C ASP A 219 -1.63 4.25 -0.16
N VAL A 220 -0.66 3.66 -0.87
CA VAL A 220 -0.52 3.73 -2.32
C VAL A 220 -0.83 2.37 -2.94
N TYR A 221 -1.62 2.34 -3.99
CA TYR A 221 -1.96 1.10 -4.68
C TYR A 221 -0.74 0.41 -5.29
N GLU A 222 -0.75 -0.93 -5.27
CA GLU A 222 0.33 -1.78 -5.77
C GLU A 222 0.79 -1.39 -7.18
N TYR A 223 -0.16 -1.10 -8.09
CA TYR A 223 0.13 -0.74 -9.49
C TYR A 223 0.76 0.65 -9.67
N GLU A 224 0.69 1.52 -8.66
CA GLU A 224 1.29 2.87 -8.67
C GLU A 224 2.64 2.93 -7.93
N ALA A 225 2.85 2.01 -7.01
CA ALA A 225 4.03 1.99 -6.14
C ALA A 225 5.38 1.96 -6.89
N PRO A 226 5.54 1.24 -8.03
CA PRO A 226 6.80 1.24 -8.78
C PRO A 226 7.23 2.60 -9.31
N GLU A 227 6.29 3.54 -9.43
CA GLU A 227 6.54 4.88 -9.95
C GLU A 227 7.03 5.85 -8.86
N ILE A 228 6.90 5.48 -7.58
CA ILE A 228 7.27 6.32 -6.43
C ILE A 228 8.72 6.06 -6.04
N LYS A 229 9.44 7.13 -5.72
CA LYS A 229 10.86 7.06 -5.34
C LYS A 229 11.12 7.78 -4.02
N ASN A 230 12.08 7.26 -3.26
CA ASN A 230 12.59 7.96 -2.08
C ASN A 230 13.16 9.33 -2.46
N GLY A 231 12.93 10.33 -1.61
CA GLY A 231 13.33 11.72 -1.84
C GLY A 231 12.36 12.53 -2.69
N GLN A 232 11.31 11.92 -3.28
CA GLN A 232 10.32 12.61 -4.07
C GLN A 232 9.53 13.61 -3.24
N THR A 233 9.30 14.80 -3.78
CA THR A 233 8.47 15.83 -3.13
C THR A 233 6.99 15.48 -3.23
N VAL A 234 6.29 15.66 -2.13
CA VAL A 234 4.85 15.37 -1.97
C VAL A 234 4.14 16.61 -1.46
N ASN A 235 3.01 16.93 -2.06
CA ASN A 235 2.09 17.91 -1.52
C ASN A 235 1.05 17.21 -0.63
N VAL A 236 0.96 17.65 0.61
CA VAL A 236 0.05 17.06 1.59
C VAL A 236 -1.00 18.11 1.98
N THR A 237 -2.25 17.73 1.89
CA THR A 237 -3.39 18.54 2.33
C THR A 237 -4.13 17.81 3.44
N LEU A 238 -4.63 18.56 4.43
CA LEU A 238 -5.38 18.02 5.56
C LEU A 238 -6.78 18.62 5.57
N SER A 239 -7.77 17.79 5.84
CA SER A 239 -9.16 18.26 5.99
C SER A 239 -9.32 19.26 7.14
N TYR A 240 -8.46 19.14 8.16
CA TYR A 240 -8.45 20.06 9.32
C TYR A 240 -7.96 21.48 8.97
N TYR A 241 -7.15 21.64 7.92
CA TYR A 241 -6.64 22.93 7.44
C TYR A 241 -7.01 23.16 5.97
N PRO A 242 -8.28 23.52 5.67
CA PRO A 242 -8.74 23.70 4.29
C PRO A 242 -7.90 24.77 3.56
N GLY A 243 -7.50 24.48 2.34
CA GLY A 243 -6.73 25.41 1.49
C GLY A 243 -5.24 25.53 1.83
N ARG A 244 -4.74 24.86 2.86
CA ARG A 244 -3.31 24.82 3.18
C ARG A 244 -2.66 23.55 2.63
N THR A 245 -1.52 23.73 1.98
CA THR A 245 -0.68 22.64 1.46
C THR A 245 0.65 22.59 2.22
N PHE A 246 0.98 21.42 2.74
CA PHE A 246 2.24 21.13 3.40
C PHE A 246 3.13 20.38 2.42
N ARG A 247 4.40 20.76 2.32
CA ARG A 247 5.37 20.08 1.46
C ARG A 247 6.16 19.09 2.29
N GLY A 248 6.16 17.84 1.85
CA GLY A 248 6.94 16.77 2.42
C GLY A 248 7.83 16.06 1.40
N LYS A 249 8.58 15.09 1.87
CA LYS A 249 9.40 14.21 1.04
C LYS A 249 9.15 12.76 1.40
N VAL A 250 9.11 11.89 0.40
CA VAL A 250 9.10 10.43 0.62
C VAL A 250 10.40 10.05 1.30
N SER A 251 10.32 9.58 2.54
CA SER A 251 11.48 9.14 3.30
C SER A 251 11.72 7.63 3.18
N ASN A 252 10.63 6.85 3.05
CA ASN A 252 10.74 5.40 2.90
C ASN A 252 9.47 4.83 2.25
N ILE A 253 9.64 3.72 1.56
CA ILE A 253 8.54 2.88 1.05
C ILE A 253 8.64 1.56 1.80
N LEU A 254 7.62 1.22 2.59
CA LEU A 254 7.64 0.01 3.40
C LEU A 254 7.60 -1.22 2.48
N PRO A 255 8.43 -2.25 2.73
CA PRO A 255 8.55 -3.40 1.84
C PRO A 255 7.39 -4.40 1.94
N GLN A 256 6.40 -4.12 2.77
CA GLN A 256 5.26 -4.99 3.01
C GLN A 256 4.00 -4.45 2.35
N LEU A 257 3.37 -5.27 1.52
CA LEU A 257 2.06 -5.02 0.93
C LEU A 257 0.97 -5.40 1.97
N ASP A 258 0.01 -4.53 2.14
CA ASP A 258 -1.22 -4.85 2.86
C ASP A 258 -2.11 -5.70 1.95
N SER A 259 -2.31 -6.96 2.33
CA SER A 259 -3.04 -7.94 1.50
C SER A 259 -4.54 -7.66 1.42
N ALA A 260 -5.13 -6.96 2.41
CA ALA A 260 -6.55 -6.65 2.44
C ALA A 260 -6.90 -5.50 1.50
N THR A 261 -6.05 -4.46 1.48
CA THR A 261 -6.28 -3.24 0.70
C THR A 261 -5.48 -3.22 -0.62
N ARG A 262 -4.54 -4.13 -0.81
CA ARG A 262 -3.61 -4.13 -1.94
C ARG A 262 -2.83 -2.83 -2.07
N THR A 263 -2.41 -2.26 -0.92
CA THR A 263 -1.65 -1.02 -0.85
C THR A 263 -0.28 -1.21 -0.23
N LEU A 264 0.67 -0.40 -0.65
CA LEU A 264 1.97 -0.22 -0.02
C LEU A 264 1.95 1.05 0.83
N LYS A 265 2.54 1.00 2.01
CA LYS A 265 2.66 2.16 2.89
C LYS A 265 3.88 2.99 2.49
N VAL A 266 3.64 4.23 2.14
CA VAL A 266 4.67 5.21 1.81
C VAL A 266 4.79 6.20 2.95
N ARG A 267 5.98 6.30 3.55
CA ARG A 267 6.29 7.23 4.61
C ARG A 267 6.77 8.57 4.04
N ILE A 268 6.05 9.62 4.37
CA ILE A 268 6.34 10.98 3.95
C ILE A 268 6.68 11.79 5.21
N GLU A 269 7.80 12.46 5.19
CA GLU A 269 8.26 13.31 6.29
C GLU A 269 7.83 14.76 6.07
N LEU A 270 7.24 15.37 7.10
CA LEU A 270 6.78 16.74 7.14
C LEU A 270 7.44 17.50 8.29
N ALA A 271 7.89 18.73 8.03
CA ALA A 271 8.30 19.66 9.09
C ALA A 271 7.07 20.20 9.83
N ASN A 272 7.13 20.25 11.16
CA ASN A 272 6.04 20.70 12.02
C ASN A 272 6.53 21.64 13.14
N PRO A 273 7.22 22.76 12.82
CA PRO A 273 7.85 23.61 13.83
C PRO A 273 6.87 24.31 14.76
N LYS A 274 5.61 24.41 14.39
CA LYS A 274 4.54 25.03 15.20
C LYS A 274 3.65 24.03 15.91
N PHE A 275 3.95 22.73 15.79
CA PHE A 275 3.15 21.65 16.36
C PHE A 275 1.66 21.67 15.95
N GLU A 276 1.37 22.28 14.77
CA GLU A 276 0.01 22.36 14.24
C GLU A 276 -0.46 20.98 13.74
N LEU A 277 0.44 20.22 13.15
CA LEU A 277 0.17 18.87 12.67
C LEU A 277 0.20 17.91 13.87
N LYS A 278 -0.91 17.19 14.07
CA LYS A 278 -1.05 16.24 15.18
C LYS A 278 -1.15 14.82 14.64
N PRO A 279 -0.60 13.84 15.34
CA PRO A 279 -0.80 12.43 15.01
C PRO A 279 -2.29 12.10 14.88
N ASP A 280 -2.58 11.06 14.12
CA ASP A 280 -3.93 10.58 13.78
C ASP A 280 -4.80 11.51 12.91
N MET A 281 -4.32 12.67 12.50
CA MET A 281 -5.01 13.47 11.49
C MET A 281 -4.96 12.77 10.13
N TYR A 282 -6.07 12.85 9.39
CA TYR A 282 -6.13 12.38 8.00
C TYR A 282 -5.54 13.40 7.05
N ALA A 283 -4.80 12.87 6.09
CA ALA A 283 -4.13 13.66 5.06
C ALA A 283 -4.33 13.05 3.67
N ASN A 284 -4.39 13.91 2.66
CA ASN A 284 -4.31 13.52 1.26
C ASN A 284 -2.91 13.89 0.75
N ALA A 285 -2.19 12.91 0.24
CA ALA A 285 -0.86 13.06 -0.33
C ALA A 285 -0.96 13.06 -1.86
N GLU A 286 -0.44 14.08 -2.51
CA GLU A 286 -0.34 14.18 -3.96
C GLU A 286 1.13 14.08 -4.38
N LEU A 287 1.45 12.97 -5.06
CA LEU A 287 2.78 12.69 -5.59
C LEU A 287 2.76 12.94 -7.09
N LYS A 288 3.52 13.92 -7.54
CA LYS A 288 3.65 14.23 -8.97
C LYS A 288 4.78 13.41 -9.56
N ILE A 289 4.44 12.52 -10.50
CA ILE A 289 5.38 11.71 -11.26
C ILE A 289 5.62 12.43 -12.59
N ASP A 290 6.84 12.81 -12.86
CA ASP A 290 7.22 13.48 -14.10
C ASP A 290 7.95 12.49 -15.02
N TYR A 291 7.33 12.19 -16.16
CA TYR A 291 7.92 11.34 -17.20
C TYR A 291 8.79 12.14 -18.18
N GLY A 292 8.82 13.48 -18.03
CA GLY A 292 9.51 14.37 -18.95
C GLY A 292 8.79 14.49 -20.29
N LYS A 293 9.53 14.85 -21.33
CA LYS A 293 9.00 15.00 -22.70
C LYS A 293 8.92 13.64 -23.38
N ARG A 294 7.71 13.14 -23.63
CA ARG A 294 7.44 11.81 -24.22
C ARG A 294 6.60 11.95 -25.47
N LEU A 295 6.79 11.01 -26.42
CA LEU A 295 5.89 10.83 -27.54
C LEU A 295 4.59 10.26 -27.02
N VAL A 296 3.47 10.93 -27.30
CA VAL A 296 2.15 10.51 -26.84
C VAL A 296 1.16 10.44 -27.99
N VAL A 297 0.15 9.60 -27.81
CA VAL A 297 -0.96 9.44 -28.75
C VAL A 297 -2.26 9.48 -27.96
N PRO A 298 -3.36 10.05 -28.50
CA PRO A 298 -4.68 10.02 -27.87
C PRO A 298 -5.12 8.59 -27.60
N GLN A 299 -5.76 8.36 -26.46
CA GLN A 299 -6.27 7.03 -26.08
C GLN A 299 -7.22 6.46 -27.13
N GLU A 300 -8.04 7.32 -27.72
CA GLU A 300 -9.04 6.96 -28.72
C GLU A 300 -8.39 6.42 -30.01
N ALA A 301 -7.11 6.69 -30.25
CA ALA A 301 -6.41 6.18 -31.43
C ALA A 301 -5.98 4.71 -31.29
N VAL A 302 -5.99 4.18 -30.09
CA VAL A 302 -5.50 2.83 -29.80
C VAL A 302 -6.62 1.82 -29.90
N LEU A 303 -6.47 0.83 -30.77
CA LEU A 303 -7.28 -0.38 -30.81
C LEU A 303 -6.54 -1.49 -30.04
N ASP A 304 -7.04 -1.82 -28.86
CA ASP A 304 -6.48 -2.86 -28.00
C ASP A 304 -7.31 -4.14 -28.14
N SER A 305 -6.69 -5.20 -28.65
CA SER A 305 -7.29 -6.53 -28.78
C SER A 305 -6.98 -7.44 -27.59
N GLY A 306 -6.31 -6.94 -26.56
CA GLY A 306 -5.85 -7.70 -25.40
C GLY A 306 -4.48 -8.36 -25.62
N SER A 307 -4.19 -8.86 -26.82
CA SER A 307 -2.90 -9.44 -27.18
C SER A 307 -1.99 -8.47 -27.96
N GLU A 308 -2.58 -7.55 -28.71
CA GLU A 308 -1.88 -6.61 -29.58
C GLU A 308 -2.55 -5.23 -29.54
N GLN A 309 -1.70 -4.21 -29.58
CA GLN A 309 -2.13 -2.80 -29.66
C GLN A 309 -1.83 -2.26 -31.05
N THR A 310 -2.87 -1.85 -31.76
CA THR A 310 -2.80 -1.39 -33.15
C THR A 310 -3.28 0.06 -33.24
N ILE A 311 -2.63 0.85 -34.06
CA ILE A 311 -3.02 2.21 -34.42
C ILE A 311 -3.09 2.31 -35.96
N PHE A 312 -4.10 3.04 -36.46
CA PHE A 312 -4.21 3.32 -37.89
C PHE A 312 -3.55 4.65 -38.19
N ILE A 313 -2.49 4.64 -38.99
CA ILE A 313 -1.82 5.83 -39.49
C ILE A 313 -2.48 6.28 -40.76
N ALA A 314 -2.83 7.56 -40.81
CA ALA A 314 -3.44 8.17 -42.00
C ALA A 314 -2.37 8.79 -42.90
N HIS A 315 -2.29 8.27 -44.13
CA HIS A 315 -1.47 8.78 -45.20
C HIS A 315 -2.27 9.65 -46.16
N GLU A 316 -1.57 10.37 -47.03
CA GLU A 316 -2.20 11.15 -48.11
C GLU A 316 -3.00 10.27 -49.06
N GLY A 317 -4.01 10.82 -49.73
CA GLY A 317 -4.85 10.09 -50.66
C GLY A 317 -5.86 9.11 -50.03
N GLY A 318 -6.07 9.20 -48.69
CA GLY A 318 -7.07 8.38 -47.97
C GLY A 318 -6.59 6.97 -47.68
N TYR A 319 -5.30 6.74 -47.63
CA TYR A 319 -4.71 5.47 -47.25
C TYR A 319 -4.53 5.37 -45.74
N PHE A 320 -4.78 4.18 -45.19
CA PHE A 320 -4.62 3.85 -43.78
C PHE A 320 -3.70 2.65 -43.63
N GLU A 321 -2.74 2.76 -42.71
CA GLU A 321 -1.79 1.72 -42.37
C GLU A 321 -2.07 1.20 -40.94
N PRO A 322 -2.45 -0.08 -40.78
CA PRO A 322 -2.51 -0.68 -39.46
C PRO A 322 -1.09 -0.94 -38.96
N ARG A 323 -0.69 -0.31 -37.87
CA ARG A 323 0.65 -0.49 -37.30
C ARG A 323 0.56 -0.94 -35.85
N LYS A 324 1.29 -2.01 -35.52
CA LYS A 324 1.45 -2.47 -34.15
C LYS A 324 2.36 -1.50 -33.41
N VAL A 325 1.96 -1.17 -32.20
CA VAL A 325 2.66 -0.20 -31.35
C VAL A 325 2.95 -0.79 -29.99
N GLN A 326 4.03 -0.31 -29.38
CA GLN A 326 4.33 -0.60 -27.98
C GLN A 326 3.98 0.63 -27.18
N LEU A 327 3.04 0.48 -26.26
CA LEU A 327 2.56 1.55 -25.40
C LEU A 327 3.10 1.37 -23.98
N GLY A 328 3.39 2.49 -23.33
CA GLY A 328 3.76 2.57 -21.93
C GLY A 328 2.57 2.97 -21.05
N ALA A 329 2.86 3.76 -20.01
CA ALA A 329 1.85 4.22 -19.08
C ALA A 329 0.77 5.06 -19.78
N LYS A 330 -0.47 4.84 -19.38
CA LYS A 330 -1.59 5.72 -19.70
C LYS A 330 -1.58 6.88 -18.72
N VAL A 331 -1.59 8.10 -19.25
CA VAL A 331 -1.66 9.32 -18.45
C VAL A 331 -2.78 10.18 -19.01
N ASP A 332 -3.76 10.47 -18.17
CA ASP A 332 -4.99 11.14 -18.56
C ASP A 332 -5.65 10.43 -19.77
N ASN A 333 -5.89 11.16 -20.84
CA ASN A 333 -6.47 10.63 -22.09
C ASN A 333 -5.42 10.30 -23.17
N THR A 334 -4.15 10.04 -22.77
CA THR A 334 -3.08 9.74 -23.71
C THR A 334 -2.29 8.52 -23.27
N PHE A 335 -1.71 7.79 -24.24
CA PHE A 335 -0.71 6.77 -23.99
C PHE A 335 0.67 7.28 -24.36
N ILE A 336 1.67 6.95 -23.54
CA ILE A 336 3.09 7.12 -23.87
C ILE A 336 3.45 6.06 -24.91
N VAL A 337 4.06 6.48 -26.02
CA VAL A 337 4.53 5.56 -27.07
C VAL A 337 5.98 5.19 -26.79
N LEU A 338 6.24 3.88 -26.64
CA LEU A 338 7.57 3.32 -26.48
C LEU A 338 8.21 2.94 -27.81
N GLY A 339 7.39 2.55 -28.79
CA GLY A 339 7.84 2.18 -30.10
C GLY A 339 6.70 2.01 -31.11
N GLY A 340 7.03 2.03 -32.40
CA GLY A 340 6.07 1.81 -33.49
C GLY A 340 5.51 3.09 -34.14
N LEU A 341 5.69 4.28 -33.55
CA LEU A 341 5.22 5.56 -34.09
C LEU A 341 6.34 6.61 -34.11
N LYS A 342 6.23 7.56 -35.02
CA LYS A 342 7.08 8.73 -35.12
C LYS A 342 6.29 10.02 -34.82
N ALA A 343 6.98 11.04 -34.33
CA ALA A 343 6.35 12.34 -34.13
C ALA A 343 5.89 12.94 -35.45
N GLY A 344 4.70 13.55 -35.45
CA GLY A 344 4.09 14.15 -36.65
C GLY A 344 3.22 13.18 -37.45
N GLU A 345 3.22 11.86 -37.14
CA GLU A 345 2.30 10.92 -37.80
C GLU A 345 0.85 11.18 -37.38
N ARG A 346 -0.04 11.25 -38.39
CA ARG A 346 -1.46 11.43 -38.20
C ARG A 346 -2.08 10.05 -37.90
N VAL A 347 -2.83 9.97 -36.82
CA VAL A 347 -3.46 8.75 -36.36
C VAL A 347 -5.00 8.91 -36.35
N VAL A 348 -5.70 7.82 -36.60
CA VAL A 348 -7.18 7.80 -36.55
C VAL A 348 -7.61 7.74 -35.09
N THR A 349 -8.48 8.67 -34.66
CA THR A 349 -9.00 8.75 -33.29
C THR A 349 -10.48 8.38 -33.16
N SER A 350 -11.18 8.21 -34.29
CA SER A 350 -12.59 7.83 -34.29
C SER A 350 -12.85 6.81 -35.38
N ALA A 351 -13.90 5.99 -35.22
CA ALA A 351 -14.28 4.93 -36.15
C ALA A 351 -13.25 3.80 -36.32
N ASN A 352 -12.31 3.63 -35.39
CA ASN A 352 -11.23 2.63 -35.47
C ASN A 352 -11.72 1.21 -35.73
N PHE A 353 -12.85 0.80 -35.12
CA PHE A 353 -13.44 -0.51 -35.33
C PHE A 353 -13.95 -0.69 -36.77
N LEU A 354 -14.56 0.34 -37.36
CA LEU A 354 -15.01 0.31 -38.76
C LEU A 354 -13.84 0.30 -39.73
N VAL A 355 -12.79 1.04 -39.43
CA VAL A 355 -11.53 1.07 -40.17
C VAL A 355 -10.83 -0.30 -40.11
N ASP A 356 -10.82 -0.94 -38.93
CA ASP A 356 -10.27 -2.31 -38.75
C ASP A 356 -11.06 -3.36 -39.54
N SER A 357 -12.41 -3.26 -39.48
CA SER A 357 -13.27 -4.17 -40.23
C SER A 357 -13.04 -4.04 -41.74
N GLU A 358 -12.88 -2.83 -42.27
CA GLU A 358 -12.55 -2.58 -43.68
C GLU A 358 -11.16 -3.12 -44.04
N SER A 359 -10.19 -2.95 -43.15
CA SER A 359 -8.84 -3.52 -43.29
C SER A 359 -8.88 -5.04 -43.46
N LYS A 360 -9.60 -5.72 -42.57
CA LYS A 360 -9.76 -7.18 -42.59
C LYS A 360 -10.49 -7.67 -43.82
N LEU A 361 -11.55 -6.98 -44.24
CA LEU A 361 -12.30 -7.31 -45.47
C LEU A 361 -11.39 -7.20 -46.73
N LYS A 362 -10.60 -6.12 -46.83
CA LYS A 362 -9.70 -5.92 -47.97
C LYS A 362 -8.52 -6.91 -47.98
N SER A 363 -8.01 -7.25 -46.79
CA SER A 363 -6.96 -8.28 -46.68
C SER A 363 -7.48 -9.67 -47.09
N ALA A 364 -8.72 -10.01 -46.70
CA ALA A 364 -9.36 -11.26 -47.11
C ALA A 364 -9.69 -11.31 -48.62
N ALA A 365 -10.10 -10.19 -49.20
CA ALA A 365 -10.38 -10.08 -50.62
C ALA A 365 -9.10 -10.08 -51.48
N GLY A 366 -8.01 -9.50 -50.97
CA GLY A 366 -6.68 -9.52 -51.68
C GLY A 366 -5.98 -10.87 -51.65
N GLY A 367 -6.34 -11.74 -50.66
CA GLY A 367 -5.79 -13.10 -50.56
C GLY A 367 -6.47 -14.17 -51.43
N MET A 368 -7.61 -13.86 -52.11
CA MET A 368 -8.30 -14.75 -53.05
C MET A 368 -7.84 -14.48 -54.49
N GLY A 369 -6.57 -14.34 -54.74
CA GLY A 369 -5.97 -14.45 -56.06
C GLY A 369 -5.97 -15.95 -56.42
N MET A 370 -6.94 -16.39 -57.23
CA MET A 370 -7.01 -17.76 -57.74
C MET A 370 -5.69 -18.16 -58.45
N PRO A 371 -5.04 -19.28 -58.11
CA PRO A 371 -4.10 -19.94 -59.02
C PRO A 371 -4.91 -20.48 -60.19
N GLY A 372 -4.48 -20.16 -61.42
CA GLY A 372 -5.13 -20.48 -62.68
C GLY A 372 -5.50 -21.95 -62.80
N MET A 373 -6.76 -22.22 -63.10
CA MET A 373 -7.23 -23.50 -63.63
C MET A 373 -6.90 -23.57 -65.11
N SER A 374 -5.83 -24.33 -65.40
CA SER A 374 -5.54 -24.87 -66.75
C SER A 374 -6.51 -26.02 -67.03
N HIS A 375 -7.38 -25.86 -68.06
CA HIS A 375 -8.14 -26.97 -68.61
C HIS A 375 -7.25 -27.89 -69.43
N GLY A 376 -7.16 -29.14 -68.99
CA GLY A 376 -6.67 -30.26 -69.81
C GLY A 376 -7.66 -31.39 -69.72
N GLY A 377 -8.35 -31.67 -70.82
CA GLY A 377 -9.38 -32.70 -70.94
C GLY A 377 -8.82 -34.13 -70.95
N GLY A 378 -9.67 -35.12 -70.68
CA GLY A 378 -9.44 -36.54 -70.95
C GLY A 378 -10.13 -37.52 -70.03
N ALA A 379 -11.31 -37.97 -70.47
CA ALA A 379 -11.91 -39.33 -70.50
C ALA A 379 -11.90 -40.30 -69.28
N ALA A 380 -13.10 -40.64 -68.92
CA ALA A 380 -13.66 -42.02 -68.69
C ALA A 380 -13.28 -42.78 -67.39
N GLY A 381 -14.34 -43.15 -66.69
CA GLY A 381 -14.47 -44.55 -66.20
C GLY A 381 -14.54 -44.74 -64.71
N GLU A 382 -15.67 -44.97 -64.23
CA GLU A 382 -16.18 -46.11 -63.43
C GLU A 382 -16.82 -45.79 -62.07
N LYS A 383 -18.04 -46.23 -62.00
CA LYS A 383 -18.96 -46.28 -60.87
C LYS A 383 -18.45 -47.20 -59.75
N LYS A 384 -18.61 -46.82 -58.51
CA LYS A 384 -19.14 -47.73 -57.46
C LYS A 384 -19.63 -46.94 -56.24
N ALA A 385 -20.88 -47.08 -56.05
CA ALA A 385 -21.71 -47.36 -54.89
C ALA A 385 -21.37 -46.73 -53.50
N MET A 386 -22.38 -46.00 -53.05
CA MET A 386 -22.69 -45.73 -51.64
C MET A 386 -23.00 -47.02 -50.85
N PRO A 387 -22.88 -47.02 -49.55
CA PRO A 387 -24.12 -47.10 -48.80
C PRO A 387 -24.26 -46.06 -47.67
N LYS A 388 -25.49 -45.88 -47.34
CA LYS A 388 -26.21 -45.01 -46.44
C LYS A 388 -26.00 -45.30 -44.95
N GLU A 389 -26.37 -44.23 -44.20
CA GLU A 389 -27.17 -44.23 -42.96
C GLU A 389 -26.52 -44.61 -41.62
N GLY A 390 -26.75 -43.72 -40.64
CA GLY A 390 -26.85 -44.03 -39.23
C GLY A 390 -26.53 -42.92 -38.26
N GLN A 391 -27.48 -42.03 -38.02
CA GLN A 391 -27.63 -41.41 -36.69
C GLN A 391 -28.21 -42.45 -35.73
N PRO A 392 -28.05 -42.37 -34.39
CA PRO A 392 -28.25 -41.22 -33.51
C PRO A 392 -27.34 -41.19 -32.27
N THR A 393 -27.38 -40.04 -31.54
CA THR A 393 -26.97 -39.85 -30.17
C THR A 393 -27.65 -40.82 -29.18
N PRO A 394 -27.03 -41.13 -28.00
CA PRO A 394 -27.37 -40.38 -26.80
C PRO A 394 -26.24 -40.15 -25.73
N GLN A 395 -26.44 -39.06 -24.98
CA GLN A 395 -26.27 -38.81 -23.54
C GLN A 395 -25.33 -39.68 -22.65
N ALA A 396 -24.54 -38.92 -21.87
CA ALA A 396 -24.27 -39.01 -20.45
C ALA A 396 -23.56 -40.25 -19.89
N ASP A 397 -22.46 -40.08 -19.20
CA ASP A 397 -22.45 -40.29 -17.75
C ASP A 397 -21.21 -39.76 -17.06
N HIS A 398 -21.40 -39.31 -15.82
CA HIS A 398 -20.41 -38.85 -14.86
C HIS A 398 -19.66 -40.03 -14.25
N SER A 399 -18.32 -39.96 -14.14
CA SER A 399 -17.63 -40.57 -13.00
C SER A 399 -16.21 -40.04 -12.81
N GLN A 400 -16.03 -39.30 -11.74
CA GLN A 400 -15.04 -39.47 -10.67
C GLN A 400 -13.57 -39.69 -11.08
N HIS A 401 -12.76 -38.64 -10.91
CA HIS A 401 -11.36 -38.82 -10.58
C HIS A 401 -11.05 -38.27 -9.17
N GLN A 402 -10.79 -39.18 -8.25
CA GLN A 402 -10.15 -38.93 -6.94
C GLN A 402 -8.65 -38.66 -7.16
N PRO A 403 -8.01 -37.81 -6.34
CA PRO A 403 -6.57 -37.61 -6.36
C PRO A 403 -5.86 -38.67 -5.53
N SER A 404 -4.81 -39.25 -6.08
CA SER A 404 -3.87 -40.16 -5.45
C SER A 404 -2.98 -39.44 -4.43
N THR A 405 -3.01 -39.93 -3.20
CA THR A 405 -2.10 -39.62 -2.10
C THR A 405 -0.84 -40.43 -2.17
N THR A 406 0.32 -39.77 -2.12
CA THR A 406 1.63 -40.39 -1.86
C THR A 406 2.05 -40.10 -0.41
N PRO A 407 2.61 -41.08 0.33
CA PRO A 407 2.81 -40.98 1.78
C PRO A 407 4.16 -40.35 2.15
N VAL A 408 4.15 -39.53 3.21
CA VAL A 408 5.32 -38.97 3.91
C VAL A 408 5.69 -39.90 5.08
N PRO A 409 6.96 -40.16 5.38
CA PRO A 409 7.39 -41.11 6.42
C PRO A 409 7.25 -40.51 7.82
N GLN A 410 6.67 -41.31 8.71
CA GLN A 410 6.56 -41.07 10.15
C GLN A 410 7.89 -41.32 10.85
N THR A 411 8.35 -40.37 11.64
CA THR A 411 9.38 -40.55 12.66
C THR A 411 8.69 -40.84 14.00
N LYS A 412 9.12 -41.92 14.64
CA LYS A 412 8.72 -42.43 15.94
C LYS A 412 8.96 -41.39 17.03
N VAL A 413 7.97 -41.22 17.89
CA VAL A 413 8.12 -40.64 19.23
C VAL A 413 7.87 -41.76 20.22
N GLU A 414 8.86 -41.99 21.07
CA GLU A 414 8.79 -42.98 22.17
C GLU A 414 7.97 -42.44 23.33
N ASP A 415 7.15 -43.35 23.82
CA ASP A 415 6.27 -43.25 24.98
C ASP A 415 7.08 -43.45 26.28
N HIS A 416 6.94 -42.53 27.23
CA HIS A 416 7.24 -42.77 28.65
C HIS A 416 6.05 -42.33 29.50
N SER A 417 5.18 -43.30 29.72
CA SER A 417 4.18 -43.28 30.78
C SER A 417 4.79 -43.68 32.13
N GLN A 418 4.16 -43.16 33.17
CA GLN A 418 4.09 -43.57 34.57
C GLN A 418 4.82 -42.70 35.59
N HIS A 419 4.05 -41.87 36.30
CA HIS A 419 3.85 -42.11 37.74
C HIS A 419 2.63 -41.32 38.27
N GLN A 420 1.62 -42.11 38.66
CA GLN A 420 0.51 -41.69 39.52
C GLN A 420 1.01 -41.46 40.94
N GLN A 421 0.62 -40.33 41.57
CA GLN A 421 0.32 -40.35 43.00
C GLN A 421 -0.87 -39.43 43.30
N LYS A 422 -1.89 -40.07 43.84
CA LYS A 422 -3.06 -39.47 44.48
C LYS A 422 -2.66 -38.71 45.74
N SER A 423 -3.26 -37.53 45.96
CA SER A 423 -3.57 -37.06 47.32
C SER A 423 -4.84 -36.23 47.32
N THR A 424 -5.74 -36.64 48.18
CA THR A 424 -7.08 -36.15 48.50
C THR A 424 -7.06 -34.78 49.19
N PRO A 425 -8.19 -34.04 49.20
CA PRO A 425 -8.29 -32.66 49.66
C PRO A 425 -8.64 -32.55 51.14
N THR A 426 -8.19 -31.50 51.80
CA THR A 426 -8.67 -31.06 53.12
C THR A 426 -8.98 -29.56 53.11
N PRO A 427 -9.96 -29.11 53.87
CA PRO A 427 -10.79 -27.96 53.55
C PRO A 427 -10.35 -26.63 54.19
N THR A 428 -10.80 -25.57 53.57
CA THR A 428 -11.02 -24.14 53.89
C THR A 428 -10.85 -23.68 55.35
N PRO A 429 -10.45 -22.38 55.53
CA PRO A 429 -11.41 -21.50 56.18
C PRO A 429 -11.72 -20.22 55.39
N LYS A 430 -12.99 -19.86 55.42
CA LYS A 430 -13.59 -18.62 55.01
C LYS A 430 -12.93 -17.42 55.71
N ALA A 431 -12.53 -16.40 54.91
CA ALA A 431 -12.39 -15.06 55.40
C ALA A 431 -13.36 -14.16 54.62
N GLN A 432 -14.13 -13.41 55.36
CA GLN A 432 -15.19 -12.48 54.95
C GLN A 432 -14.59 -11.29 54.13
N ALA A 433 -15.23 -10.98 53.01
CA ALA A 433 -15.04 -9.77 52.26
C ALA A 433 -15.76 -8.59 52.90
N PRO A 434 -15.23 -7.39 52.91
CA PRO A 434 -16.01 -6.16 53.13
C PRO A 434 -16.75 -5.78 51.85
N ASP A 435 -18.03 -5.57 52.06
CA ASP A 435 -19.03 -4.99 51.18
C ASP A 435 -18.66 -3.54 50.81
N HIS A 436 -18.47 -3.24 49.52
CA HIS A 436 -18.57 -1.88 48.94
C HIS A 436 -19.35 -1.97 47.64
N SER A 437 -20.65 -2.13 47.77
CA SER A 437 -21.64 -1.86 46.74
C SER A 437 -21.81 -0.38 46.56
N GLN A 438 -21.31 0.19 45.50
CA GLN A 438 -21.86 1.34 44.79
C GLN A 438 -21.32 1.38 43.35
N HIS A 439 -21.83 0.47 42.50
CA HIS A 439 -21.84 0.73 41.05
C HIS A 439 -23.27 1.10 40.66
N GLN A 440 -23.44 2.33 40.24
CA GLN A 440 -24.65 2.79 39.55
C GLN A 440 -24.98 1.84 38.41
N ALA A 441 -26.10 1.17 38.50
CA ALA A 441 -26.67 0.33 37.47
C ALA A 441 -26.96 1.19 36.23
N LYS A 442 -26.26 0.90 35.11
CA LYS A 442 -26.73 1.33 33.80
C LYS A 442 -28.13 0.79 33.59
N PRO A 443 -29.08 1.59 33.04
CA PRO A 443 -30.43 1.11 32.75
C PRO A 443 -30.33 -0.12 31.84
N GLU A 444 -30.95 -1.22 32.25
CA GLU A 444 -31.08 -2.44 31.46
C GLU A 444 -31.83 -2.12 30.17
N ARG A 445 -31.12 -2.12 29.06
CA ARG A 445 -31.73 -1.93 27.73
C ARG A 445 -32.54 -3.15 27.39
N LYS A 446 -33.84 -2.97 27.11
CA LYS A 446 -34.75 -4.05 26.74
C LYS A 446 -34.38 -4.62 25.36
N ILE A 447 -33.99 -5.91 25.31
CA ILE A 447 -33.74 -6.63 24.07
C ILE A 447 -35.07 -6.95 23.42
N LEU A 448 -35.23 -6.62 22.11
CA LEU A 448 -36.42 -6.89 21.34
C LEU A 448 -36.39 -8.30 20.75
N TYR A 449 -35.28 -8.66 20.15
CA TYR A 449 -35.05 -9.99 19.56
C TYR A 449 -33.56 -10.16 19.24
N TRP A 450 -33.17 -11.38 18.93
CA TRP A 450 -31.84 -11.75 18.46
C TRP A 450 -31.92 -12.02 16.94
N TYR A 451 -30.94 -11.58 16.15
CA TYR A 451 -30.92 -11.77 14.71
C TYR A 451 -29.55 -12.19 14.21
N ASP A 452 -29.52 -12.82 13.03
CA ASP A 452 -28.29 -13.13 12.31
C ASP A 452 -27.84 -11.90 11.52
N SER A 453 -26.61 -11.44 11.73
CA SER A 453 -26.03 -10.26 11.03
C SER A 453 -25.82 -10.50 9.55
N MET A 454 -25.65 -11.75 9.11
CA MET A 454 -25.48 -12.12 7.69
C MET A 454 -26.84 -12.40 7.01
N HIS A 455 -27.83 -12.90 7.76
CA HIS A 455 -29.18 -13.20 7.27
C HIS A 455 -30.24 -12.47 8.12
N PRO A 456 -30.45 -11.15 7.93
CA PRO A 456 -31.29 -10.32 8.82
C PRO A 456 -32.76 -10.75 8.94
N ASN A 457 -33.22 -11.64 8.07
CA ASN A 457 -34.58 -12.19 8.11
C ASN A 457 -34.78 -13.23 9.20
N TYR A 458 -33.70 -13.84 9.72
CA TYR A 458 -33.77 -14.77 10.83
C TYR A 458 -33.80 -14.04 12.16
N LYS A 459 -34.85 -14.26 12.95
CA LYS A 459 -35.06 -13.64 14.27
C LYS A 459 -35.41 -14.71 15.29
N SER A 460 -34.87 -14.56 16.51
CA SER A 460 -35.10 -15.46 17.64
C SER A 460 -35.36 -14.63 18.90
N ASP A 461 -36.23 -15.15 19.78
CA ASP A 461 -36.51 -14.52 21.06
C ASP A 461 -35.47 -14.92 22.14
N LYS A 462 -34.53 -15.78 21.82
CA LYS A 462 -33.47 -16.28 22.72
C LYS A 462 -32.10 -16.17 22.08
N PRO A 463 -31.04 -15.94 22.91
CA PRO A 463 -29.68 -16.04 22.44
C PRO A 463 -29.36 -17.45 21.95
N GLY A 464 -28.56 -17.56 20.90
CA GLY A 464 -28.19 -18.86 20.32
C GLY A 464 -27.38 -18.69 19.04
N LYS A 465 -27.30 -19.77 18.27
CA LYS A 465 -26.60 -19.80 16.98
C LYS A 465 -27.61 -19.87 15.83
N ALA A 466 -27.27 -19.20 14.73
CA ALA A 466 -28.06 -19.27 13.51
C ALA A 466 -28.02 -20.69 12.93
N PRO A 467 -29.17 -21.29 12.55
CA PRO A 467 -29.23 -22.66 12.07
C PRO A 467 -28.51 -22.88 10.73
N ASP A 468 -28.43 -21.82 9.91
CA ASP A 468 -27.90 -21.91 8.55
C ASP A 468 -26.38 -21.74 8.46
N CYS A 469 -25.79 -20.91 9.35
CA CYS A 469 -24.35 -20.57 9.31
C CYS A 469 -23.60 -20.87 10.60
N GLY A 470 -24.29 -21.24 11.70
CA GLY A 470 -23.68 -21.56 13.00
C GLY A 470 -23.08 -20.37 13.77
N MET A 471 -23.26 -19.13 13.29
CA MET A 471 -22.78 -17.92 13.97
C MET A 471 -23.70 -17.52 15.14
N ASP A 472 -23.10 -16.84 16.14
CA ASP A 472 -23.84 -16.36 17.29
C ASP A 472 -24.78 -15.20 16.89
N LEU A 473 -26.03 -15.24 17.37
CA LEU A 473 -27.03 -14.22 17.12
C LEU A 473 -26.71 -12.93 17.88
N THR A 474 -26.95 -11.80 17.24
CA THR A 474 -26.72 -10.44 17.78
C THR A 474 -28.01 -9.88 18.40
N PRO A 475 -27.97 -9.27 19.62
CA PRO A 475 -29.16 -8.69 20.24
C PRO A 475 -29.55 -7.35 19.61
N LYS A 476 -30.83 -7.13 19.35
CA LYS A 476 -31.41 -5.84 18.95
C LYS A 476 -32.10 -5.17 20.13
N TYR A 477 -31.71 -3.92 20.43
CA TYR A 477 -32.24 -3.14 21.53
C TYR A 477 -33.36 -2.18 21.09
N ALA A 478 -34.26 -1.82 22.01
CA ALA A 478 -35.44 -1.00 21.72
C ALA A 478 -35.10 0.44 21.24
N ASP A 479 -33.92 0.96 21.56
CA ASP A 479 -33.54 2.37 21.34
C ASP A 479 -32.69 2.60 20.07
N GLU A 480 -32.41 1.60 19.25
CA GLU A 480 -31.66 1.75 18.00
C GLU A 480 -32.59 2.26 16.87
N LYS A 481 -32.62 3.57 16.65
CA LYS A 481 -33.20 4.17 15.44
C LYS A 481 -32.37 3.72 14.22
N LYS A 482 -33.06 3.29 13.17
CA LYS A 482 -32.46 3.01 11.86
C LYS A 482 -31.62 4.22 11.42
N GLN A 483 -30.30 4.02 11.23
CA GLN A 483 -29.50 4.86 10.35
C GLN A 483 -29.60 4.37 8.91
#